data_1df66f5e86384eea553506bdd6248787
#
_entry.id   1df66f5e86384eea553506bdd6248787
#
_cell.length_a   1.000
_cell.length_b   1.000
_cell.length_c   1.000
_cell.angle_alpha   90.00
_cell.angle_beta   90.00
_cell.angle_gamma   90.00
#
_symmetry.space_group_name_H-M   'P 1'
#
loop_
_entity.id
_entity.type
_entity.pdbx_description
1 polymer ?
#
loop_
_entity_poly.entity_id
_entity_poly.type
_entity_poly.pdbx_seq_one_letter_code
_entity_poly.pdbx_strand_id
1 'polypeptide(L)'
;MREVVIAGYLRTAQTRSRPNDPPRDWFFKMRSDDLLARLLPEVIKRTGIKPEEVEDFIVGSAIGVTEQWSYGGRFPIFLANLPQTISAKFVDQQCGSAMAGIHIGFMEIAMGFADIVMVWGMEHMTRVPMGSLAGEKG
;
A
#
# COMPACT_ATOMS: atom_id res chain seq x y z
N MET A 1 -18.83 20.16 -3.13
CA MET A 1 -17.98 19.03 -2.74
C MET A 1 -18.68 17.76 -3.19
N ARG A 2 -18.00 16.86 -3.88
CA ARG A 2 -18.60 15.59 -4.31
C ARG A 2 -18.79 14.68 -3.11
N GLU A 3 -19.80 13.80 -3.19
CA GLU A 3 -19.94 12.69 -2.25
C GLU A 3 -18.82 11.66 -2.49
N VAL A 4 -18.24 11.17 -1.41
CA VAL A 4 -17.16 10.17 -1.46
C VAL A 4 -17.59 8.95 -0.67
N VAL A 5 -17.45 7.78 -1.27
CA VAL A 5 -17.80 6.49 -0.66
C VAL A 5 -16.62 5.54 -0.65
N ILE A 6 -16.60 4.62 0.31
CA ILE A 6 -15.67 3.49 0.30
C ILE A 6 -16.36 2.32 -0.40
N ALA A 7 -15.94 2.04 -1.64
CA ALA A 7 -16.54 1.01 -2.48
C ALA A 7 -16.08 -0.42 -2.14
N GLY A 8 -14.92 -0.56 -1.54
CA GLY A 8 -14.40 -1.87 -1.16
C GLY A 8 -13.21 -1.80 -0.21
N TYR A 9 -12.95 -2.90 0.47
CA TYR A 9 -11.79 -3.05 1.34
C TYR A 9 -11.32 -4.50 1.36
N LEU A 10 -10.03 -4.70 1.62
CA LEU A 10 -9.41 -6.01 1.69
C LEU A 10 -8.10 -5.93 2.48
N ARG A 11 -7.71 -7.00 3.12
CA ARG A 11 -6.39 -7.14 3.74
C ARG A 11 -5.86 -8.57 3.66
N THR A 12 -4.57 -8.75 3.85
CA THR A 12 -3.97 -10.06 4.13
C THR A 12 -4.32 -10.52 5.55
N ALA A 13 -4.01 -11.77 5.87
CA ALA A 13 -3.83 -12.16 7.26
C ALA A 13 -2.73 -11.29 7.91
N GLN A 14 -2.80 -11.13 9.21
CA GLN A 14 -1.75 -10.50 9.99
C GLN A 14 -0.87 -11.57 10.62
N THR A 15 0.44 -11.38 10.54
CA THR A 15 1.41 -12.24 11.22
C THR A 15 2.13 -11.46 12.33
N ARG A 16 2.77 -12.18 13.20
CA ARG A 16 3.63 -11.55 14.20
C ARG A 16 5.01 -11.30 13.62
N SER A 17 5.45 -10.06 13.64
CA SER A 17 6.82 -9.67 13.27
C SER A 17 7.87 -10.44 14.09
N ARG A 18 8.90 -10.94 13.42
CA ARG A 18 9.99 -11.74 13.97
C ARG A 18 11.35 -11.37 13.36
N PRO A 19 11.83 -10.15 13.51
CA PRO A 19 13.09 -9.73 12.86
C PRO A 19 14.30 -10.55 13.32
N ASN A 20 14.31 -11.04 14.57
CA ASN A 20 15.39 -11.86 15.12
C ASN A 20 15.22 -13.37 14.86
N ASP A 21 14.08 -13.79 14.32
CA ASP A 21 13.79 -15.18 13.98
C ASP A 21 12.81 -15.24 12.80
N PRO A 22 13.25 -14.76 11.60
CA PRO A 22 12.38 -14.59 10.45
C PRO A 22 11.59 -15.84 10.02
N PRO A 23 12.14 -17.06 10.06
CA PRO A 23 11.42 -18.25 9.65
C PRO A 23 10.13 -18.52 10.43
N ARG A 24 9.95 -17.92 11.60
CA ARG A 24 8.70 -18.02 12.40
C ARG A 24 7.61 -17.04 11.98
N ASP A 25 7.89 -16.13 11.05
CA ASP A 25 6.88 -15.31 10.40
C ASP A 25 6.43 -16.01 9.11
N TRP A 26 5.16 -16.29 8.97
CA TRP A 26 4.63 -16.99 7.80
C TRP A 26 4.87 -16.27 6.49
N PHE A 27 5.02 -14.94 6.54
CA PHE A 27 5.25 -14.11 5.35
C PHE A 27 6.71 -13.73 5.12
N PHE A 28 7.67 -14.23 5.94
CA PHE A 28 9.05 -13.74 5.86
C PHE A 28 9.71 -13.90 4.48
N LYS A 29 9.27 -14.86 3.66
CA LYS A 29 9.76 -15.07 2.29
C LYS A 29 9.11 -14.15 1.26
N MET A 30 8.04 -13.45 1.63
CA MET A 30 7.28 -12.58 0.72
C MET A 30 7.61 -11.12 1.03
N ARG A 31 7.81 -10.34 -0.01
CA ARG A 31 8.00 -8.89 0.12
C ARG A 31 6.66 -8.22 0.48
N SER A 32 6.71 -7.06 1.12
CA SER A 32 5.48 -6.30 1.43
C SER A 32 4.73 -5.85 0.18
N ASP A 33 5.46 -5.43 -0.85
CA ASP A 33 4.88 -5.05 -2.14
C ASP A 33 4.29 -6.23 -2.92
N ASP A 34 4.87 -7.43 -2.83
CA ASP A 34 4.27 -8.66 -3.37
C ASP A 34 2.96 -9.03 -2.65
N LEU A 35 2.93 -8.89 -1.34
CA LEU A 35 1.72 -9.12 -0.55
C LEU A 35 0.60 -8.18 -0.96
N LEU A 36 0.91 -6.90 -1.12
CA LEU A 36 -0.04 -5.90 -1.60
C LEU A 36 -0.50 -6.21 -3.02
N ALA A 37 0.42 -6.49 -3.94
CA ALA A 37 0.09 -6.79 -5.33
C ALA A 37 -0.90 -7.95 -5.49
N ARG A 38 -0.85 -8.95 -4.59
CA ARG A 38 -1.79 -10.08 -4.59
C ARG A 38 -3.22 -9.71 -4.20
N LEU A 39 -3.41 -8.61 -3.48
CA LEU A 39 -4.74 -8.13 -3.10
C LEU A 39 -5.43 -7.37 -4.24
N LEU A 40 -4.68 -6.76 -5.15
CA LEU A 40 -5.21 -5.86 -6.17
C LEU A 40 -6.22 -6.53 -7.12
N PRO A 41 -5.93 -7.69 -7.70
CA PRO A 41 -6.90 -8.39 -8.55
C PRO A 41 -8.19 -8.76 -7.81
N GLU A 42 -8.08 -9.10 -6.53
CA GLU A 42 -9.23 -9.50 -5.73
C GLU A 42 -10.13 -8.31 -5.39
N VAL A 43 -9.58 -7.16 -5.02
CA VAL A 43 -10.40 -5.96 -4.76
C VAL A 43 -11.06 -5.46 -6.04
N ILE A 44 -10.38 -5.48 -7.16
CA ILE A 44 -10.93 -5.14 -8.47
C ILE A 44 -12.11 -6.05 -8.80
N LYS A 45 -11.94 -7.36 -8.64
CA LYS A 45 -13.00 -8.35 -8.84
C LYS A 45 -14.21 -8.11 -7.94
N ARG A 46 -13.99 -7.79 -6.66
CA ARG A 46 -15.07 -7.56 -5.69
C ARG A 46 -15.85 -6.28 -5.94
N THR A 47 -15.18 -5.24 -6.35
CA THR A 47 -15.80 -3.94 -6.60
C THR A 47 -16.39 -3.82 -8.00
N GLY A 48 -15.89 -4.60 -8.95
CA GLY A 48 -16.29 -4.53 -10.35
C GLY A 48 -15.76 -3.31 -11.09
N ILE A 49 -14.84 -2.53 -10.49
CA ILE A 49 -14.18 -1.41 -11.17
C ILE A 49 -13.29 -1.93 -12.28
N LYS A 50 -13.10 -1.14 -13.33
CA LYS A 50 -12.11 -1.44 -14.34
C LYS A 50 -10.76 -0.86 -13.93
N PRO A 51 -9.66 -1.61 -14.08
CA PRO A 51 -8.33 -1.11 -13.73
C PRO A 51 -7.98 0.24 -14.38
N GLU A 52 -8.48 0.47 -15.60
CA GLU A 52 -8.26 1.69 -16.37
C GLU A 52 -8.97 2.92 -15.82
N GLU A 53 -9.96 2.71 -14.92
CA GLU A 53 -10.70 3.78 -14.26
C GLU A 53 -10.01 4.26 -12.98
N VAL A 54 -8.98 3.56 -12.51
CA VAL A 54 -8.21 3.97 -11.34
C VAL A 54 -7.23 5.07 -11.73
N GLU A 55 -7.36 6.23 -11.11
CA GLU A 55 -6.57 7.41 -11.47
C GLU A 55 -5.40 7.62 -10.52
N ASP A 56 -5.55 7.24 -9.24
CA ASP A 56 -4.47 7.35 -8.27
C ASP A 56 -4.37 6.13 -7.35
N PHE A 57 -3.15 5.86 -6.91
CA PHE A 57 -2.77 4.74 -6.09
C PHE A 57 -1.89 5.22 -4.94
N ILE A 58 -2.40 5.22 -3.72
CA ILE A 58 -1.75 5.76 -2.55
C ILE A 58 -1.31 4.63 -1.64
N VAL A 59 -0.03 4.56 -1.31
CA VAL A 59 0.51 3.56 -0.39
C VAL A 59 1.07 4.24 0.84
N GLY A 60 0.62 3.81 2.02
CA GLY A 60 1.13 4.25 3.30
C GLY A 60 1.97 3.18 4.00
N SER A 61 3.11 3.56 4.54
CA SER A 61 3.94 2.74 5.41
C SER A 61 4.72 3.61 6.39
N ALA A 62 4.94 3.11 7.60
CA ALA A 62 5.66 3.84 8.63
C ALA A 62 7.19 3.81 8.42
N ILE A 63 7.70 2.86 7.64
CA ILE A 63 9.13 2.68 7.40
C ILE A 63 9.34 2.61 5.89
N GLY A 64 9.40 3.78 5.28
CA GLY A 64 9.47 3.97 3.84
C GLY A 64 10.85 3.68 3.25
N VAL A 65 11.37 2.48 3.42
CA VAL A 65 12.63 2.03 2.82
C VAL A 65 12.45 0.70 2.10
N THR A 66 13.34 0.40 1.18
CA THR A 66 13.38 -0.86 0.42
C THR A 66 12.02 -1.22 -0.18
N GLU A 67 11.55 -2.43 0.08
CA GLU A 67 10.27 -2.96 -0.42
C GLU A 67 9.04 -2.23 0.15
N GLN A 68 9.15 -1.56 1.30
CA GLN A 68 8.06 -0.76 1.87
C GLN A 68 7.95 0.62 1.21
N TRP A 69 9.05 1.20 0.74
CA TRP A 69 8.98 2.37 -0.13
C TRP A 69 8.48 1.99 -1.54
N SER A 70 8.88 0.81 -2.02
CA SER A 70 8.37 0.20 -3.24
C SER A 70 8.32 1.15 -4.44
N TYR A 71 9.43 1.88 -4.65
CA TYR A 71 9.54 2.91 -5.68
C TYR A 71 8.40 3.95 -5.62
N GLY A 72 8.22 4.55 -4.44
CA GLY A 72 7.15 5.52 -4.21
C GLY A 72 5.73 4.94 -4.33
N GLY A 73 5.56 3.68 -3.93
CA GLY A 73 4.28 2.96 -3.99
C GLY A 73 3.95 2.36 -5.36
N ARG A 74 4.87 2.43 -6.34
CA ARG A 74 4.56 2.08 -7.74
C ARG A 74 4.70 0.60 -8.07
N PHE A 75 5.59 -0.14 -7.40
CA PHE A 75 5.82 -1.55 -7.73
C PHE A 75 4.58 -2.45 -7.65
N PRO A 76 3.68 -2.32 -6.68
CA PRO A 76 2.47 -3.13 -6.65
C PRO A 76 1.63 -3.04 -7.93
N ILE A 77 1.59 -1.86 -8.57
CA ILE A 77 0.89 -1.66 -9.85
C ILE A 77 1.51 -2.56 -10.91
N PHE A 78 2.84 -2.56 -11.04
CA PHE A 78 3.55 -3.38 -12.01
C PHE A 78 3.44 -4.88 -11.71
N LEU A 79 3.62 -5.27 -10.45
CA LEU A 79 3.55 -6.66 -10.00
C LEU A 79 2.15 -7.26 -10.21
N ALA A 80 1.10 -6.45 -10.16
CA ALA A 80 -0.28 -6.86 -10.39
C ALA A 80 -0.73 -6.69 -11.86
N ASN A 81 0.17 -6.28 -12.76
CA ASN A 81 -0.16 -6.03 -14.17
C ASN A 81 -1.29 -4.99 -14.37
N LEU A 82 -1.37 -4.00 -13.50
CA LEU A 82 -2.32 -2.89 -13.65
C LEU A 82 -1.80 -1.85 -14.66
N PRO A 83 -2.68 -0.99 -15.18
CA PRO A 83 -2.28 0.05 -16.13
C PRO A 83 -1.19 0.96 -15.58
N GLN A 84 -0.15 1.19 -16.39
CA GLN A 84 0.98 2.06 -16.02
C GLN A 84 0.60 3.56 -15.99
N THR A 85 -0.57 3.89 -16.49
CA THR A 85 -1.13 5.24 -16.47
C THR A 85 -1.62 5.65 -15.09
N ILE A 86 -1.86 4.69 -14.19
CA ILE A 86 -2.26 4.98 -12.81
C ILE A 86 -1.15 5.79 -12.13
N SER A 87 -1.48 6.96 -11.61
CA SER A 87 -0.59 7.72 -10.75
C SER A 87 -0.28 6.93 -9.47
N ALA A 88 0.88 7.16 -8.85
CA ALA A 88 1.20 6.53 -7.58
C ALA A 88 1.93 7.51 -6.66
N LYS A 89 1.62 7.44 -5.38
CA LYS A 89 2.31 8.20 -4.33
C LYS A 89 2.49 7.38 -3.06
N PHE A 90 3.56 7.66 -2.36
CA PHE A 90 3.87 7.10 -1.06
C PHE A 90 3.62 8.13 0.04
N VAL A 91 3.02 7.69 1.14
CA VAL A 91 2.72 8.55 2.29
C VAL A 91 3.35 7.97 3.54
N ASP A 92 4.09 8.78 4.26
CA ASP A 92 4.60 8.48 5.59
C ASP A 92 4.02 9.45 6.62
N GLN A 93 3.24 8.92 7.50
CA GLN A 93 2.74 9.56 8.73
C GLN A 93 2.85 8.56 9.88
N GLN A 94 3.97 7.84 9.91
CA GLN A 94 4.23 6.77 10.86
C GLN A 94 3.06 5.77 10.92
N CYS A 95 2.60 5.34 12.06
CA CYS A 95 1.49 4.39 12.22
C CYS A 95 0.16 4.87 11.61
N GLY A 96 0.04 6.16 11.29
CA GLY A 96 -1.12 6.79 10.64
C GLY A 96 -1.04 6.87 9.12
N SER A 97 -0.01 6.30 8.48
CA SER A 97 0.26 6.50 7.04
C SER A 97 -0.90 6.08 6.13
N ALA A 98 -1.48 4.90 6.36
CA ALA A 98 -2.63 4.45 5.55
C ALA A 98 -3.88 5.33 5.77
N MET A 99 -4.10 5.81 6.99
CA MET A 99 -5.18 6.75 7.29
C MET A 99 -4.95 8.09 6.58
N ALA A 100 -3.72 8.60 6.59
CA ALA A 100 -3.36 9.81 5.83
C ALA A 100 -3.62 9.62 4.33
N GLY A 101 -3.31 8.43 3.79
CA GLY A 101 -3.67 8.07 2.42
C GLY A 101 -5.19 8.14 2.15
N ILE A 102 -6.01 7.66 3.08
CA ILE A 102 -7.48 7.76 2.97
C ILE A 102 -7.93 9.23 2.95
N HIS A 103 -7.36 10.08 3.81
CA HIS A 103 -7.67 11.51 3.81
C HIS A 103 -7.30 12.18 2.48
N ILE A 104 -6.14 11.83 1.91
CA ILE A 104 -5.71 12.35 0.61
C ILE A 104 -6.68 11.89 -0.49
N GLY A 105 -6.96 10.59 -0.60
CA GLY A 105 -7.91 10.07 -1.58
C GLY A 105 -9.31 10.68 -1.46
N PHE A 106 -9.79 10.87 -0.22
CA PHE A 106 -11.03 11.60 0.03
C PHE A 106 -10.98 13.01 -0.55
N MET A 107 -9.93 13.76 -0.27
CA MET A 107 -9.79 15.14 -0.77
C MET A 107 -9.69 15.18 -2.30
N GLU A 108 -8.98 14.26 -2.93
CA GLU A 108 -8.86 14.18 -4.37
C GLU A 108 -10.23 14.01 -5.04
N ILE A 109 -11.03 13.06 -4.55
CA ILE A 109 -12.36 12.80 -5.09
C ILE A 109 -13.30 13.96 -4.78
N ALA A 110 -13.33 14.45 -3.54
CA ALA A 110 -14.21 15.53 -3.11
C ALA A 110 -13.99 16.83 -3.89
N MET A 111 -12.74 17.10 -4.28
CA MET A 111 -12.35 18.28 -5.06
C MET A 111 -12.40 18.04 -6.57
N GLY A 112 -12.63 16.82 -7.03
CA GLY A 112 -12.76 16.46 -8.44
C GLY A 112 -11.44 16.31 -9.18
N PHE A 113 -10.35 16.01 -8.46
CA PHE A 113 -9.06 15.66 -9.07
C PHE A 113 -9.01 14.23 -9.54
N ALA A 114 -9.81 13.35 -8.94
CA ALA A 114 -9.94 11.94 -9.32
C ALA A 114 -11.38 11.47 -9.08
N ASP A 115 -11.79 10.42 -9.76
CA ASP A 115 -13.07 9.75 -9.55
C ASP A 115 -12.89 8.43 -8.77
N ILE A 116 -11.79 7.71 -9.00
CA ILE A 116 -11.47 6.45 -8.32
C ILE A 116 -10.03 6.48 -7.83
N VAL A 117 -9.87 6.34 -6.51
CA VAL A 117 -8.57 6.28 -5.84
C VAL A 117 -8.44 4.96 -5.07
N MET A 118 -7.34 4.27 -5.22
CA MET A 118 -6.98 3.13 -4.40
C MET A 118 -6.03 3.55 -3.28
N VAL A 119 -6.38 3.24 -2.03
CA VAL A 119 -5.55 3.54 -0.87
C VAL A 119 -5.15 2.25 -0.17
N TRP A 120 -3.88 2.08 0.10
CA TRP A 120 -3.32 0.89 0.70
C TRP A 120 -2.36 1.20 1.82
N GLY A 121 -2.26 0.28 2.78
CA GLY A 121 -1.19 0.26 3.77
C GLY A 121 -0.39 -1.03 3.64
N MET A 122 0.91 -0.96 3.79
CA MET A 122 1.77 -2.15 3.88
C MET A 122 2.86 -1.96 4.93
N GLU A 123 3.08 -3.02 5.71
CA GLU A 123 4.14 -3.04 6.73
C GLU A 123 4.62 -4.48 6.92
N HIS A 124 5.93 -4.70 6.88
CA HIS A 124 6.51 -6.02 7.08
C HIS A 124 7.77 -5.94 7.95
N MET A 125 7.57 -5.78 9.25
CA MET A 125 8.65 -5.51 10.20
C MET A 125 9.60 -6.69 10.44
N THR A 126 9.31 -7.89 9.96
CA THR A 126 10.27 -8.98 9.94
C THR A 126 11.37 -8.73 8.92
N ARG A 127 11.01 -8.20 7.75
CA ARG A 127 11.94 -7.93 6.64
C ARG A 127 12.52 -6.50 6.68
N VAL A 128 11.72 -5.55 7.14
CA VAL A 128 12.09 -4.15 7.33
C VAL A 128 11.83 -3.78 8.79
N PRO A 129 12.76 -4.14 9.71
CA PRO A 129 12.57 -3.91 11.13
C PRO A 129 12.45 -2.43 11.50
N MET A 130 11.79 -2.16 12.62
CA MET A 130 11.85 -0.86 13.26
C MET A 130 13.32 -0.46 13.50
N GLY A 131 13.69 0.73 13.14
CA GLY A 131 15.08 1.18 13.22
C GLY A 131 15.88 1.03 11.92
N SER A 132 15.33 0.41 10.87
CA SER A 132 15.98 0.36 9.55
C SER A 132 16.33 1.73 8.97
N LEU A 133 15.69 2.80 9.47
CA LEU A 133 16.01 4.19 9.14
C LEU A 133 17.17 4.76 9.96
N ALA A 134 17.54 4.15 11.07
CA ALA A 134 18.54 4.70 11.99
C ALA A 134 19.99 4.46 11.55
N GLY A 135 20.20 3.79 10.43
CA GLY A 135 21.52 3.32 10.02
C GLY A 135 21.99 2.17 10.91
N GLU A 136 22.67 1.20 10.35
CA GLU A 136 23.38 0.23 11.16
C GLU A 136 24.45 0.98 11.97
N LYS A 137 24.39 0.89 13.27
CA LYS A 137 25.54 1.23 14.08
C LYS A 137 26.58 0.18 13.75
N GLY A 138 27.58 0.58 12.97
CA GLY A 138 28.74 -0.24 12.69
C GLY A 138 29.46 -0.68 13.94
#